data_bd271771c000b8690a435891c9dcc531
#
_entry.id   bd271771c000b8690a435891c9dcc531
#
_cell.length_a   1.000
_cell.length_b   1.000
_cell.length_c   1.000
_cell.angle_alpha   90.00
_cell.angle_beta   90.00
_cell.angle_gamma   90.00
#
_symmetry.space_group_name_H-M   'P 1'
#
loop_
_entity.id
_entity.type
_entity.pdbx_description
1 polymer ?
#
loop_
_entity_poly.entity_id
_entity_poly.type
_entity_poly.pdbx_seq_one_letter_code
_entity_poly.pdbx_strand_id
1 'polypeptide(L)'
;MQHLCAPWRSEYFSAKKDSCVFCEVINSKDDEKNGVLFRAKHCFGIMNLYPYSPGHFMIIPNHHTDKIEELDEQTWFEMSKFVRLGVEILKRELHAQGVNIGMNLGKAAGAGIAEHVHYHLVPRWSGDTNFITTIADV
;
A
#
# COMPACT_ATOMS: atom_id res chain seq x y z
N MET A 1 -1.00 -13.79 12.20
CA MET A 1 -1.00 -13.06 12.43
C MET A 1 -1.74 -12.21 12.54
N GLN A 2 -1.77 -11.76 12.59
CA GLN A 2 -2.16 -11.09 12.69
C GLN A 2 -2.13 -10.27 12.98
N HIS A 3 -2.07 -10.11 13.38
CA HIS A 3 -1.97 -9.37 13.88
C HIS A 3 -1.60 -8.20 13.63
N LEU A 4 -1.10 -8.23 13.17
CA LEU A 4 -0.65 -7.04 12.60
C LEU A 4 -1.64 -6.40 11.73
N CYS A 5 -2.83 -6.82 11.81
CA CYS A 5 -3.89 -6.06 11.21
C CYS A 5 -3.91 -4.71 11.87
N ALA A 6 -3.67 -3.67 11.11
CA ALA A 6 -3.81 -2.34 11.62
C ALA A 6 -5.24 -2.18 12.15
N PRO A 7 -5.42 -1.51 13.28
CA PRO A 7 -6.78 -1.31 13.80
C PRO A 7 -7.71 -0.66 12.80
N TRP A 8 -7.21 0.26 11.96
CA TRP A 8 -8.03 0.91 10.96
C TRP A 8 -8.60 -0.09 9.96
N ARG A 9 -7.84 -1.14 9.66
CA ARG A 9 -8.32 -2.17 8.73
C ARG A 9 -9.47 -2.95 9.33
N SER A 10 -9.39 -3.27 10.61
CA SER A 10 -10.47 -3.98 11.29
C SER A 10 -11.73 -3.16 11.33
N GLU A 11 -11.61 -1.87 11.56
CA GLU A 11 -12.76 -0.98 11.56
C GLU A 11 -13.47 -0.97 10.21
N TYR A 12 -12.70 -0.97 9.13
CA TYR A 12 -13.30 -1.00 7.81
C TYR A 12 -14.07 -2.28 7.56
N PHE A 13 -13.49 -3.40 7.92
CA PHE A 13 -14.15 -4.68 7.69
C PHE A 13 -15.44 -4.81 8.48
N SER A 14 -15.53 -4.20 9.64
CA SER A 14 -16.73 -4.30 10.45
C SER A 14 -17.77 -3.22 10.14
N ALA A 15 -17.34 -2.12 9.53
CA ALA A 15 -18.24 -0.99 9.30
C ALA A 15 -19.11 -1.16 8.06
N LYS A 16 -18.53 -1.68 6.96
CA LYS A 16 -19.27 -1.79 5.71
C LYS A 16 -18.85 -3.01 4.94
N LYS A 17 -19.81 -3.84 4.63
CA LYS A 17 -19.54 -5.08 3.88
C LYS A 17 -19.19 -4.81 2.43
N ASP A 18 -19.84 -3.80 1.84
CA ASP A 18 -19.74 -3.57 0.40
C ASP A 18 -18.78 -2.47 0.03
N SER A 19 -18.11 -1.89 1.01
CA SER A 19 -17.20 -0.77 0.75
C SER A 19 -15.76 -1.23 0.84
N CYS A 20 -14.99 -0.88 -0.18
CA CYS A 20 -13.57 -1.09 -0.20
C CYS A 20 -12.89 0.07 0.52
N VAL A 21 -11.96 -0.23 1.41
CA VAL A 21 -11.26 0.80 2.19
C VAL A 21 -10.54 1.79 1.28
N PHE A 22 -9.94 1.30 0.20
CA PHE A 22 -9.22 2.18 -0.72
C PHE A 22 -10.16 3.02 -1.56
N CYS A 23 -11.31 2.46 -1.95
CA CYS A 23 -12.31 3.24 -2.68
C CYS A 23 -12.86 4.36 -1.82
N GLU A 24 -12.98 4.14 -0.52
CA GLU A 24 -13.43 5.19 0.38
C GLU A 24 -12.40 6.31 0.47
N VAL A 25 -11.12 5.96 0.49
CA VAL A 25 -10.07 6.97 0.51
C VAL A 25 -10.08 7.79 -0.78
N ILE A 26 -10.32 7.14 -1.92
CA ILE A 26 -10.38 7.84 -3.21
C ILE A 26 -11.43 8.94 -3.17
N ASN A 27 -12.56 8.68 -2.55
CA ASN A 27 -13.67 9.61 -2.50
C ASN A 27 -13.65 10.56 -1.30
N SER A 28 -12.70 10.36 -0.40
CA SER A 28 -12.58 11.19 0.79
C SER A 28 -11.79 12.45 0.48
N LYS A 29 -12.06 13.52 1.22
CA LYS A 29 -11.29 14.75 1.10
C LYS A 29 -10.35 14.96 2.27
N ASP A 30 -10.33 14.01 3.19
CA ASP A 30 -9.50 14.13 4.39
C ASP A 30 -8.19 13.38 4.21
N ASP A 31 -7.34 13.91 3.33
CA ASP A 31 -6.10 13.25 2.96
C ASP A 31 -5.15 13.11 4.14
N GLU A 32 -5.08 14.11 4.99
CA GLU A 32 -4.18 14.07 6.13
C GLU A 32 -4.57 12.95 7.09
N LYS A 33 -5.84 12.86 7.41
CA LYS A 33 -6.32 11.83 8.33
C LYS A 33 -6.11 10.43 7.75
N ASN A 34 -6.30 10.29 6.46
CA ASN A 34 -6.17 8.99 5.80
C ASN A 34 -4.72 8.64 5.45
N GLY A 35 -3.80 9.56 5.66
CA GLY A 35 -2.40 9.31 5.36
C GLY A 35 -2.06 9.34 3.88
N VAL A 36 -2.87 10.05 3.09
CA VAL A 36 -2.63 10.14 1.65
C VAL A 36 -1.39 11.00 1.41
N LEU A 37 -0.45 10.46 0.65
CA LEU A 37 0.79 11.14 0.34
C LEU A 37 0.71 11.94 -0.95
N PHE A 38 -0.01 11.41 -1.93
CA PHE A 38 -0.21 12.07 -3.21
C PHE A 38 -1.41 11.48 -3.91
N ARG A 39 -1.98 12.26 -4.83
CA ARG A 39 -3.01 11.77 -5.74
C ARG A 39 -2.57 12.09 -7.15
N ALA A 40 -2.64 11.08 -8.02
CA ALA A 40 -2.29 11.23 -9.43
C ALA A 40 -3.50 10.93 -10.28
N LYS A 41 -3.33 10.91 -11.60
CA LYS A 41 -4.44 10.71 -12.50
C LYS A 41 -5.07 9.33 -12.37
N HIS A 42 -4.24 8.30 -12.20
CA HIS A 42 -4.71 6.91 -12.20
C HIS A 42 -4.45 6.18 -10.89
N CYS A 43 -3.72 6.78 -9.97
CA CYS A 43 -3.36 6.11 -8.73
C CYS A 43 -3.11 7.12 -7.61
N PHE A 44 -2.92 6.62 -6.41
CA PHE A 44 -2.59 7.47 -5.26
C PHE A 44 -1.66 6.71 -4.34
N GLY A 45 -0.99 7.45 -3.46
CA GLY A 45 -0.11 6.87 -2.46
C GLY A 45 -0.64 7.12 -1.08
N ILE A 46 -0.54 6.13 -0.20
CA ILE A 46 -1.04 6.23 1.15
C ILE A 46 -0.03 5.60 2.11
N MET A 47 0.21 6.26 3.24
CA MET A 47 1.10 5.70 4.25
C MET A 47 0.45 4.52 4.93
N ASN A 48 1.29 3.53 5.25
CA ASN A 48 0.87 2.49 6.16
C ASN A 48 0.99 3.09 7.56
N LEU A 49 -0.13 3.20 8.26
CA LEU A 49 -0.18 3.88 9.55
C LEU A 49 0.34 3.03 10.70
N TYR A 50 0.89 1.87 10.40
CA TYR A 50 1.47 1.02 11.43
C TYR A 50 2.82 1.57 11.88
N PRO A 51 2.99 1.81 13.17
CA PRO A 51 4.17 2.56 13.64
C PRO A 51 5.49 1.79 13.55
N TYR A 52 5.46 0.45 13.45
CA TYR A 52 6.72 -0.29 13.42
C TYR A 52 7.28 -0.49 12.01
N SER A 53 6.67 0.14 11.02
CA SER A 53 7.20 0.14 9.66
C SER A 53 7.30 1.58 9.17
N PRO A 54 8.20 2.37 9.76
CA PRO A 54 8.30 3.77 9.36
C PRO A 54 8.68 3.88 7.89
N GLY A 55 7.97 4.73 7.17
CA GLY A 55 8.21 4.93 5.75
C GLY A 55 7.56 3.92 4.84
N HIS A 56 6.91 2.88 5.39
CA HIS A 56 6.16 1.93 4.58
C HIS A 56 4.95 2.63 3.98
N PHE A 57 4.83 2.60 2.66
CA PHE A 57 3.66 3.19 2.02
C PHE A 57 3.21 2.32 0.85
N MET A 58 2.03 2.62 0.35
CA MET A 58 1.38 1.82 -0.67
C MET A 58 1.04 2.70 -1.86
N ILE A 59 1.09 2.11 -3.06
CA ILE A 59 0.64 2.76 -4.27
C ILE A 59 -0.55 1.97 -4.79
N ILE A 60 -1.65 2.65 -5.00
CA ILE A 60 -2.96 2.02 -5.18
C ILE A 60 -3.62 2.61 -6.41
N PRO A 61 -4.07 1.77 -7.38
CA PRO A 61 -4.77 2.32 -8.54
C PRO A 61 -6.15 2.81 -8.14
N ASN A 62 -6.63 3.82 -8.85
CA ASN A 62 -8.00 4.30 -8.63
C ASN A 62 -9.03 3.26 -9.07
N HIS A 63 -8.66 2.40 -10.00
CA HIS A 63 -9.53 1.35 -10.51
C HIS A 63 -9.63 0.21 -9.48
N HIS A 64 -10.84 -0.08 -9.04
CA HIS A 64 -11.08 -1.15 -8.07
C HIS A 64 -11.05 -2.50 -8.80
N THR A 65 -10.02 -3.29 -8.52
CA THR A 65 -9.91 -4.64 -9.08
C THR A 65 -8.98 -5.48 -8.22
N ASP A 66 -9.22 -6.78 -8.20
CA ASP A 66 -8.33 -7.72 -7.54
C ASP A 66 -7.35 -8.37 -8.53
N LYS A 67 -7.35 -7.92 -9.79
CA LYS A 67 -6.55 -8.52 -10.86
C LYS A 67 -5.70 -7.48 -11.55
N ILE A 68 -4.39 -7.61 -11.46
CA ILE A 68 -3.51 -6.66 -12.14
C ILE A 68 -3.65 -6.74 -13.65
N GLU A 69 -4.04 -7.88 -14.17
CA GLU A 69 -4.21 -8.05 -15.62
C GLU A 69 -5.38 -7.25 -16.16
N GLU A 70 -6.24 -6.72 -15.30
CA GLU A 70 -7.34 -5.85 -15.69
C GLU A 70 -6.99 -4.37 -15.72
N LEU A 71 -5.83 -4.01 -15.17
CA LEU A 71 -5.41 -2.61 -15.18
C LEU A 71 -4.97 -2.23 -16.59
N ASP A 72 -5.36 -1.02 -17.03
CA ASP A 72 -4.89 -0.57 -18.35
C ASP A 72 -3.43 -0.16 -18.25
N GLU A 73 -2.79 -0.05 -19.43
CA GLU A 73 -1.36 0.23 -19.48
C GLU A 73 -1.01 1.57 -18.86
N GLN A 74 -1.86 2.56 -19.03
CA GLN A 74 -1.58 3.88 -18.49
C GLN A 74 -1.55 3.86 -16.97
N THR A 75 -2.49 3.15 -16.36
CA THR A 75 -2.50 2.99 -14.90
C THR A 75 -1.25 2.24 -14.44
N TRP A 76 -0.93 1.14 -15.14
CA TRP A 76 0.24 0.35 -14.77
C TRP A 76 1.53 1.15 -14.86
N PHE A 77 1.69 1.91 -15.96
CA PHE A 77 2.88 2.74 -16.14
C PHE A 77 2.97 3.83 -15.08
N GLU A 78 1.85 4.47 -14.75
CA GLU A 78 1.85 5.51 -13.74
C GLU A 78 2.24 4.96 -12.37
N MET A 79 1.67 3.82 -12.00
CA MET A 79 2.02 3.18 -10.74
C MET A 79 3.51 2.83 -10.70
N SER A 80 4.03 2.29 -11.79
CA SER A 80 5.44 1.93 -11.88
C SER A 80 6.35 3.15 -11.76
N LYS A 81 5.94 4.25 -12.35
CA LYS A 81 6.67 5.51 -12.24
C LYS A 81 6.77 5.96 -10.77
N PHE A 82 5.66 5.85 -10.04
CA PHE A 82 5.66 6.23 -8.64
C PHE A 82 6.39 5.24 -7.76
N VAL A 83 6.45 3.96 -8.14
CA VAL A 83 7.30 3.01 -7.44
C VAL A 83 8.77 3.45 -7.53
N ARG A 84 9.23 3.80 -8.74
CA ARG A 84 10.61 4.25 -8.93
C ARG A 84 10.89 5.52 -8.12
N LEU A 85 9.99 6.48 -8.20
CA LEU A 85 10.16 7.73 -7.47
C LEU A 85 10.16 7.47 -5.96
N GLY A 86 9.28 6.58 -5.51
CA GLY A 86 9.20 6.22 -4.10
C GLY A 86 10.49 5.62 -3.56
N VAL A 87 11.11 4.74 -4.34
CA VAL A 87 12.39 4.16 -3.95
C VAL A 87 13.44 5.26 -3.79
N GLU A 88 13.48 6.18 -4.74
CA GLU A 88 14.44 7.29 -4.68
C GLU A 88 14.23 8.13 -3.42
N ILE A 89 12.98 8.44 -3.11
CA ILE A 89 12.64 9.25 -1.95
C ILE A 89 13.02 8.53 -0.65
N LEU A 90 12.71 7.25 -0.55
CA LEU A 90 13.02 6.49 0.66
C LEU A 90 14.53 6.43 0.91
N LYS A 91 15.31 6.27 -0.15
CA LYS A 91 16.76 6.24 0.00
C LYS A 91 17.31 7.61 0.38
N ARG A 92 16.80 8.66 -0.22
CA ARG A 92 17.32 10.00 0.01
C ARG A 92 16.88 10.57 1.35
N GLU A 93 15.60 10.43 1.68
CA GLU A 93 15.04 11.10 2.85
C GLU A 93 15.13 10.27 4.13
N LEU A 94 14.98 8.95 4.03
CA LEU A 94 15.02 8.08 5.19
C LEU A 94 16.31 7.26 5.24
N HIS A 95 17.22 7.49 4.31
CA HIS A 95 18.49 6.78 4.24
C HIS A 95 18.30 5.27 4.23
N ALA A 96 17.25 4.80 3.55
CA ALA A 96 16.98 3.38 3.43
C ALA A 96 18.15 2.71 2.72
N GLN A 97 18.62 1.60 3.27
CA GLN A 97 19.71 0.83 2.66
C GLN A 97 19.20 -0.10 1.58
N GLY A 98 17.92 -0.43 1.63
CA GLY A 98 17.24 -1.19 0.61
C GLY A 98 15.76 -0.90 0.65
N VAL A 99 15.04 -1.37 -0.35
CA VAL A 99 13.58 -1.22 -0.38
C VAL A 99 12.99 -2.51 -0.93
N ASN A 100 12.06 -3.08 -0.19
CA ASN A 100 11.28 -4.21 -0.70
C ASN A 100 10.04 -3.68 -1.38
N ILE A 101 9.82 -4.16 -2.60
CA ILE A 101 8.66 -3.78 -3.40
C ILE A 101 7.86 -5.04 -3.68
N GLY A 102 6.57 -5.01 -3.41
CA GLY A 102 5.77 -6.19 -3.66
C GLY A 102 4.29 -5.90 -3.70
N MET A 103 3.55 -6.88 -4.19
CA MET A 103 2.10 -6.84 -4.27
C MET A 103 1.61 -8.26 -4.01
N ASN A 104 0.69 -8.40 -3.08
CA ASN A 104 0.07 -9.69 -2.79
C ASN A 104 -1.23 -9.78 -3.55
N LEU A 105 -1.35 -10.77 -4.41
CA LEU A 105 -2.54 -10.96 -5.23
C LEU A 105 -3.36 -12.11 -4.68
N GLY A 106 -4.51 -11.79 -4.13
CA GLY A 106 -5.42 -12.78 -3.56
C GLY A 106 -5.08 -13.15 -2.13
N LYS A 107 -6.05 -13.72 -1.44
CA LYS A 107 -5.86 -14.11 -0.04
C LYS A 107 -4.80 -15.18 0.11
N ALA A 108 -4.72 -16.09 -0.86
CA ALA A 108 -3.75 -17.18 -0.81
C ALA A 108 -2.31 -16.65 -0.85
N ALA A 109 -2.10 -15.45 -1.39
CA ALA A 109 -0.78 -14.83 -1.44
C ALA A 109 -0.55 -13.88 -0.26
N GLY A 110 -1.49 -13.82 0.68
CA GLY A 110 -1.31 -13.02 1.89
C GLY A 110 -1.91 -11.61 1.83
N ALA A 111 -2.76 -11.34 0.82
CA ALA A 111 -3.36 -10.01 0.70
C ALA A 111 -4.33 -9.77 1.84
N GLY A 112 -4.12 -8.68 2.61
CA GLY A 112 -5.03 -8.30 3.67
C GLY A 112 -6.28 -7.63 3.13
N ILE A 113 -6.13 -6.82 2.09
CA ILE A 113 -7.24 -6.21 1.36
C ILE A 113 -7.16 -6.77 -0.06
N ALA A 114 -7.74 -7.97 -0.23
CA ALA A 114 -7.55 -8.74 -1.46
C ALA A 114 -8.32 -8.17 -2.64
N GLU A 115 -9.38 -7.42 -2.39
CA GLU A 115 -10.30 -6.97 -3.43
C GLU A 115 -9.79 -5.77 -4.24
N HIS A 116 -8.73 -5.13 -3.80
CA HIS A 116 -8.21 -3.94 -4.45
C HIS A 116 -6.69 -4.01 -4.43
N VAL A 117 -6.09 -4.25 -5.58
CA VAL A 117 -4.64 -4.46 -5.66
C VAL A 117 -3.89 -3.21 -5.22
N HIS A 118 -2.69 -3.42 -4.70
CA HIS A 118 -1.85 -2.31 -4.25
C HIS A 118 -0.42 -2.77 -4.09
N TYR A 119 0.52 -1.87 -4.42
CA TYR A 119 1.94 -2.08 -4.15
C TYR A 119 2.26 -1.71 -2.72
N HIS A 120 3.22 -2.45 -2.15
CA HIS A 120 3.89 -2.05 -0.92
C HIS A 120 5.31 -1.63 -1.25
N LEU A 121 5.76 -0.55 -0.65
CA LEU A 121 7.15 -0.15 -0.65
C LEU A 121 7.60 -0.08 0.80
N VAL A 122 8.55 -0.94 1.16
CA VAL A 122 9.00 -1.06 2.55
C VAL A 122 10.48 -0.77 2.61
N PRO A 123 10.86 0.36 3.25
CA PRO A 123 12.29 0.66 3.40
C PRO A 123 12.93 -0.31 4.37
N ARG A 124 14.16 -0.66 4.09
CA ARG A 124 14.90 -1.63 4.89
C ARG A 124 16.25 -1.06 5.29
N TRP A 125 16.67 -1.44 6.49
CA TRP A 125 18.00 -1.10 7.02
C TRP A 125 18.61 -2.38 7.57
N SER A 126 19.95 -2.44 7.62
CA SER A 126 20.62 -3.61 8.17
C SER A 126 20.16 -3.87 9.60
N GLY A 127 19.80 -5.11 9.88
CA GLY A 127 19.37 -5.51 11.21
C GLY A 127 17.90 -5.39 11.50
N ASP A 128 17.11 -4.93 10.52
CA ASP A 128 15.68 -4.81 10.74
C ASP A 128 14.95 -6.13 10.45
N THR A 129 13.61 -6.07 10.46
CA THR A 129 12.76 -7.22 10.25
C THR A 129 12.85 -7.72 8.81
N ASN A 130 12.71 -9.04 8.63
CA ASN A 130 12.71 -9.65 7.31
C ASN A 130 11.49 -9.20 6.50
N PHE A 131 11.68 -9.07 5.18
CA PHE A 131 10.62 -8.63 4.27
C PHE A 131 9.36 -9.50 4.39
N ILE A 132 9.53 -10.83 4.37
CA ILE A 132 8.38 -11.73 4.43
C ILE A 132 7.59 -11.49 5.72
N THR A 133 8.28 -11.35 6.84
CA THR A 133 7.62 -11.06 8.10
C THR A 133 6.89 -9.73 8.04
N THR A 134 7.52 -8.72 7.46
CA THR A 134 6.95 -7.38 7.39
C THR A 134 5.71 -7.34 6.50
N ILE A 135 5.77 -7.95 5.32
CA ILE A 135 4.68 -7.87 4.36
C ILE A 135 3.57 -8.88 4.65
N ALA A 136 3.93 -10.10 5.01
CA ALA A 136 2.94 -11.15 5.21
C ALA A 136 2.06 -10.90 6.41
N ASP A 137 2.59 -10.23 7.41
CA ASP A 137 1.83 -9.94 8.62
C ASP A 137 0.92 -8.72 8.48
N VAL A 138 1.07 -8.00 7.40
CA VAL A 138 0.23 -6.85 7.10
C VAL A 138 -0.93 -7.25 6.20
#